data_5d4cf8086a46c5aa28c9466157fa9343
#
_entry.id   5d4cf8086a46c5aa28c9466157fa9343
#
_cell.length_a   1.000
_cell.length_b   1.000
_cell.length_c   1.000
_cell.angle_alpha   90.00
_cell.angle_beta   90.00
_cell.angle_gamma   90.00
#
_symmetry.space_group_name_H-M   'P 1'
#
loop_
_entity.id
_entity.type
_entity.pdbx_description
1 polymer ?
#
loop_
_entity_poly.entity_id
_entity_poly.type
_entity_poly.pdbx_seq_one_letter_code
_entity_poly.pdbx_strand_id
1 'polypeptide(L)'
;MVTRGGARSTGLQNQIGSLEAGRKADVILLDRDAWGFIPLHDPIRQLAFSATSECVRTSIIDGRVVMRDRVIESLDEAALKAEVAETAERFRRDYFPAMQAGAQRVEPYVRRVYERCTGLTVDLGHQPLRPPPRGG
;
A
#
# COMPACT_ATOMS: atom_id res chain seq x y z
N MET A 1 7.53 -17.95 -10.49
CA MET A 1 6.55 -17.98 -9.38
C MET A 1 5.67 -16.73 -9.37
N VAL A 2 6.22 -15.54 -9.40
CA VAL A 2 5.47 -14.26 -9.33
C VAL A 2 4.54 -14.07 -10.53
N THR A 3 4.95 -14.39 -11.74
CA THR A 3 4.17 -14.20 -12.97
C THR A 3 3.16 -15.34 -13.22
N ARG A 4 3.64 -16.51 -13.59
CA ARG A 4 2.77 -17.67 -13.86
C ARG A 4 2.01 -18.17 -12.62
N GLY A 5 2.61 -18.04 -11.43
CA GLY A 5 1.94 -18.37 -10.17
C GLY A 5 0.79 -17.42 -9.87
N GLY A 6 1.00 -16.11 -10.04
CA GLY A 6 -0.06 -15.11 -9.92
C GLY A 6 -1.19 -15.32 -10.92
N ALA A 7 -0.87 -15.62 -12.19
CA ALA A 7 -1.87 -15.93 -13.20
C ALA A 7 -2.73 -17.15 -12.84
N ARG A 8 -2.14 -18.18 -12.24
CA ARG A 8 -2.88 -19.36 -11.76
C ARG A 8 -3.79 -19.04 -10.59
N SER A 9 -3.33 -18.26 -9.63
CA SER A 9 -4.13 -17.93 -8.44
C SER A 9 -5.37 -17.09 -8.79
N THR A 10 -5.33 -16.35 -9.90
CA THR A 10 -6.46 -15.55 -10.41
C THR A 10 -7.31 -16.27 -11.46
N GLY A 11 -6.95 -17.49 -11.85
CA GLY A 11 -7.66 -18.24 -12.91
C GLY A 11 -7.35 -17.76 -14.34
N LEU A 12 -6.36 -16.87 -14.50
CA LEU A 12 -6.01 -16.25 -15.79
C LEU A 12 -4.77 -16.86 -16.46
N GLN A 13 -4.37 -18.07 -16.07
CA GLN A 13 -3.14 -18.74 -16.51
C GLN A 13 -3.03 -18.93 -18.02
N ASN A 14 -4.13 -18.92 -18.75
CA ASN A 14 -4.16 -19.03 -20.21
C ASN A 14 -4.11 -17.68 -20.93
N GLN A 15 -4.22 -16.58 -20.21
CA GLN A 15 -4.28 -15.23 -20.78
C GLN A 15 -3.05 -14.39 -20.44
N ILE A 16 -2.53 -14.48 -19.20
CA ILE A 16 -1.45 -13.66 -18.67
C ILE A 16 -0.34 -14.51 -18.03
N GLY A 17 0.71 -13.86 -17.55
CA GLY A 17 1.79 -14.48 -16.76
C GLY A 17 3.00 -14.95 -17.57
N SER A 18 2.99 -14.78 -18.89
CA SER A 18 4.14 -14.98 -19.77
C SER A 18 4.02 -14.14 -21.03
N LEU A 19 5.19 -13.79 -21.62
CA LEU A 19 5.28 -13.07 -22.89
C LEU A 19 5.31 -14.11 -24.01
N GLU A 20 4.14 -14.49 -24.50
CA GLU A 20 3.96 -15.50 -25.55
C GLU A 20 2.92 -14.98 -26.56
N ALA A 21 3.08 -15.36 -27.84
CA ALA A 21 2.09 -15.02 -28.86
C ALA A 21 0.69 -15.54 -28.48
N GLY A 22 -0.32 -14.71 -28.66
CA GLY A 22 -1.71 -15.03 -28.31
C GLY A 22 -2.09 -14.76 -26.85
N ARG A 23 -1.16 -14.28 -26.03
CA ARG A 23 -1.44 -13.82 -24.67
C ARG A 23 -1.58 -12.32 -24.58
N LYS A 24 -2.21 -11.84 -23.52
CA LYS A 24 -2.30 -10.42 -23.23
C LYS A 24 -0.91 -9.87 -22.89
N ALA A 25 -0.61 -8.69 -23.37
CA ALA A 25 0.63 -8.00 -23.12
C ALA A 25 0.56 -7.23 -21.78
N ASP A 26 0.65 -7.99 -20.69
CA ASP A 26 0.80 -7.46 -19.34
C ASP A 26 2.30 -7.41 -18.99
N VAL A 27 2.89 -6.23 -19.02
CA VAL A 27 4.34 -6.03 -18.90
C VAL A 27 4.64 -4.88 -17.96
N ILE A 28 5.63 -5.06 -17.10
CA ILE A 28 6.23 -3.96 -16.34
C ILE A 28 7.66 -3.73 -16.79
N LEU A 29 8.07 -2.47 -16.89
CA LEU A 29 9.46 -2.08 -17.07
C LEU A 29 10.02 -1.60 -15.74
N LEU A 30 11.13 -2.18 -15.35
CA LEU A 30 11.80 -1.88 -14.09
C LEU A 30 12.96 -0.91 -14.32
N ASP A 31 13.12 0.02 -13.40
CA ASP A 31 14.25 0.94 -13.36
C ASP A 31 15.44 0.25 -12.71
N ARG A 32 16.51 0.03 -13.47
CA ARG A 32 17.74 -0.59 -13.01
C ARG A 32 18.54 0.27 -12.02
N ASP A 33 18.33 1.58 -12.08
CA ASP A 33 19.03 2.55 -11.24
C ASP A 33 18.30 2.80 -9.91
N ALA A 34 17.17 2.12 -9.68
CA ALA A 34 16.46 2.16 -8.42
C ALA A 34 17.26 1.45 -7.30
N TRP A 35 17.17 1.97 -6.08
CA TRP A 35 17.93 1.46 -4.92
C TRP A 35 17.79 -0.06 -4.70
N GLY A 36 16.64 -0.65 -5.01
CA GLY A 36 16.42 -2.09 -4.90
C GLY A 36 17.31 -2.94 -5.81
N PHE A 37 17.96 -2.33 -6.81
CA PHE A 37 18.87 -2.98 -7.74
C PHE A 37 20.34 -2.52 -7.62
N ILE A 38 20.68 -1.70 -6.64
CA ILE A 38 22.05 -1.20 -6.47
C ILE A 38 22.70 -1.82 -5.22
N PRO A 39 23.87 -2.47 -5.36
CA PRO A 39 24.54 -2.86 -6.61
C PRO A 39 23.82 -4.01 -7.33
N LEU A 40 23.78 -3.96 -8.66
CA LEU A 40 23.13 -4.99 -9.45
C LEU A 40 24.02 -6.26 -9.52
N HIS A 41 23.54 -7.39 -9.00
CA HIS A 41 24.24 -8.67 -9.04
C HIS A 41 23.35 -9.83 -9.49
N ASP A 42 22.14 -9.98 -8.97
CA ASP A 42 21.15 -10.98 -9.39
C ASP A 42 19.76 -10.31 -9.47
N PRO A 43 19.35 -9.86 -10.66
CA PRO A 43 18.11 -9.12 -10.81
C PRO A 43 16.86 -9.92 -10.41
N ILE A 44 16.88 -11.26 -10.56
CA ILE A 44 15.73 -12.11 -10.20
C ILE A 44 15.59 -12.18 -8.68
N ARG A 45 16.71 -12.39 -7.98
CA ARG A 45 16.69 -12.39 -6.51
C ARG A 45 16.37 -11.01 -5.95
N GLN A 46 16.96 -9.96 -6.53
CA GLN A 46 16.72 -8.59 -6.11
C GLN A 46 15.24 -8.20 -6.34
N LEU A 47 14.65 -8.61 -7.46
CA LEU A 47 13.22 -8.43 -7.71
C LEU A 47 12.35 -9.09 -6.61
N ALA A 48 12.77 -10.24 -6.11
CA ALA A 48 11.99 -10.98 -5.11
C ALA A 48 12.18 -10.46 -3.68
N PHE A 49 13.35 -9.92 -3.33
CA PHE A 49 13.72 -9.64 -1.94
C PHE A 49 14.04 -8.16 -1.64
N SER A 50 14.40 -7.38 -2.64
CA SER A 50 14.89 -6.00 -2.44
C SER A 50 14.11 -4.96 -3.23
N ALA A 51 13.49 -5.34 -4.36
CA ALA A 51 12.74 -4.41 -5.19
C ALA A 51 11.41 -4.03 -4.52
N THR A 52 11.09 -2.75 -4.56
CA THR A 52 9.82 -2.19 -4.12
C THR A 52 9.02 -1.68 -5.32
N SER A 53 7.82 -1.17 -5.09
CA SER A 53 7.02 -0.51 -6.14
C SER A 53 7.76 0.66 -6.81
N GLU A 54 8.70 1.27 -6.12
CA GLU A 54 9.55 2.35 -6.67
C GLU A 54 10.42 1.90 -7.85
N CYS A 55 10.72 0.61 -7.96
CA CYS A 55 11.46 0.07 -9.08
C CYS A 55 10.61 -0.02 -10.36
N VAL A 56 9.29 0.06 -10.28
CA VAL A 56 8.42 0.00 -11.47
C VAL A 56 8.36 1.38 -12.13
N ARG A 57 8.89 1.46 -13.35
CA ARG A 57 8.90 2.69 -14.14
C ARG A 57 7.70 2.82 -15.05
N THR A 58 7.36 1.74 -15.78
CA THR A 58 6.26 1.73 -16.74
C THR A 58 5.43 0.47 -16.54
N SER A 59 4.12 0.60 -16.66
CA SER A 59 3.17 -0.51 -16.57
C SER A 59 2.30 -0.54 -17.82
N ILE A 60 2.23 -1.70 -18.44
CA ILE A 60 1.44 -1.98 -19.64
C ILE A 60 0.46 -3.08 -19.28
N ILE A 61 -0.83 -2.88 -19.51
CA ILE A 61 -1.89 -3.84 -19.26
C ILE A 61 -2.69 -4.04 -20.53
N ASP A 62 -2.81 -5.27 -20.96
CA ASP A 62 -3.50 -5.65 -22.21
C ASP A 62 -3.00 -4.83 -23.42
N GLY A 63 -1.68 -4.57 -23.47
CA GLY A 63 -1.02 -3.80 -24.51
C GLY A 63 -1.18 -2.27 -24.40
N ARG A 64 -1.88 -1.75 -23.39
CA ARG A 64 -2.03 -0.31 -23.15
C ARG A 64 -1.10 0.16 -22.07
N VAL A 65 -0.39 1.25 -22.29
CA VAL A 65 0.39 1.91 -21.24
C VAL A 65 -0.60 2.53 -20.26
N VAL A 66 -0.55 2.11 -19.01
CA VAL A 66 -1.40 2.64 -17.93
C VAL A 66 -0.60 3.55 -16.98
N MET A 67 0.70 3.34 -16.92
CA MET A 67 1.62 4.17 -16.14
C MET A 67 2.92 4.33 -16.93
N ARG A 68 3.42 5.54 -17.04
CA ARG A 68 4.70 5.89 -17.69
C ARG A 68 5.51 6.78 -16.76
N ASP A 69 6.79 6.45 -16.59
CA ASP A 69 7.69 7.18 -15.70
C ASP A 69 7.07 7.45 -14.31
N ARG A 70 6.34 6.45 -13.78
CA ARG A 70 5.61 6.48 -12.50
C ARG A 70 4.40 7.41 -12.46
N VAL A 71 3.97 7.95 -13.59
CA VAL A 71 2.76 8.76 -13.71
C VAL A 71 1.65 7.89 -14.31
N ILE A 72 0.50 7.82 -13.65
CA ILE A 72 -0.68 7.11 -14.17
C ILE A 72 -1.34 7.99 -15.23
N GLU A 73 -1.43 7.48 -16.47
CA GLU A 73 -1.90 8.29 -17.61
C GLU A 73 -3.41 8.59 -17.55
N SER A 74 -4.19 7.76 -16.88
CA SER A 74 -5.66 7.87 -16.79
C SER A 74 -6.16 8.61 -15.55
N LEU A 75 -5.28 9.12 -14.69
CA LEU A 75 -5.64 9.69 -13.39
C LEU A 75 -4.86 10.97 -13.12
N ASP A 76 -5.57 12.03 -12.76
CA ASP A 76 -4.95 13.20 -12.15
C ASP A 76 -4.70 12.92 -10.65
N GLU A 77 -3.48 12.46 -10.34
CA GLU A 77 -3.10 12.16 -8.96
C GLU A 77 -3.13 13.38 -8.04
N ALA A 78 -2.85 14.57 -8.56
CA ALA A 78 -2.85 15.78 -7.76
C ALA A 78 -4.27 16.15 -7.34
N ALA A 79 -5.21 16.11 -8.27
CA ALA A 79 -6.63 16.34 -8.00
C ALA A 79 -7.19 15.29 -7.03
N LEU A 80 -6.85 13.99 -7.23
CA LEU A 80 -7.28 12.93 -6.33
C LEU A 80 -6.73 13.11 -4.91
N LYS A 81 -5.46 13.46 -4.76
CA LYS A 81 -4.86 13.73 -3.44
C LYS A 81 -5.54 14.89 -2.73
N ALA A 82 -5.89 15.95 -3.45
CA ALA A 82 -6.64 17.08 -2.90
C ALA A 82 -8.04 16.66 -2.42
N GLU A 83 -8.77 15.91 -3.22
CA GLU A 83 -10.10 15.40 -2.87
C GLU A 83 -10.07 14.47 -1.65
N VAL A 84 -9.08 13.56 -1.59
CA VAL A 84 -8.88 12.69 -0.43
C VAL A 84 -8.56 13.50 0.81
N ALA A 85 -7.70 14.51 0.72
CA ALA A 85 -7.36 15.38 1.85
C ALA A 85 -8.57 16.14 2.37
N GLU A 86 -9.37 16.73 1.48
CA GLU A 86 -10.62 17.42 1.85
C GLU A 86 -11.62 16.46 2.51
N THR A 87 -11.78 15.27 1.96
CA THR A 87 -12.68 14.24 2.50
C THR A 87 -12.21 13.78 3.89
N ALA A 88 -10.91 13.59 4.09
CA ALA A 88 -10.34 13.22 5.38
C ALA A 88 -10.56 14.32 6.43
N GLU A 89 -10.39 15.60 6.07
CA GLU A 89 -10.66 16.72 6.95
C GLU A 89 -12.15 16.81 7.33
N ARG A 90 -13.05 16.62 6.35
CA ARG A 90 -14.50 16.56 6.61
C ARG A 90 -14.85 15.41 7.55
N PHE A 91 -14.32 14.20 7.30
CA PHE A 91 -14.51 13.05 8.17
C PHE A 91 -13.99 13.31 9.59
N ARG A 92 -12.80 13.87 9.72
CA ARG A 92 -12.19 14.20 11.01
C ARG A 92 -13.04 15.19 11.81
N ARG A 93 -13.56 16.21 11.14
CA ARG A 93 -14.39 17.24 11.78
C ARG A 93 -15.76 16.67 12.20
N ASP A 94 -16.41 15.92 11.32
CA ASP A 94 -17.82 15.59 11.47
C ASP A 94 -18.04 14.28 12.24
N TYR A 95 -17.13 13.31 12.09
CA TYR A 95 -17.31 11.96 12.66
C TYR A 95 -16.32 11.59 13.75
N PHE A 96 -15.11 12.09 13.70
CA PHE A 96 -14.05 11.69 14.63
C PHE A 96 -14.39 11.98 16.10
N PRO A 97 -14.99 13.13 16.48
CA PRO A 97 -15.37 13.39 17.85
C PRO A 97 -16.36 12.37 18.43
N ALA A 98 -17.35 11.95 17.64
CA ALA A 98 -18.32 10.94 18.06
C ALA A 98 -17.69 9.54 18.22
N MET A 99 -16.79 9.16 17.30
CA MET A 99 -16.01 7.92 17.40
C MET A 99 -15.14 7.92 18.65
N GLN A 100 -14.44 9.02 18.91
CA GLN A 100 -13.56 9.17 20.07
C GLN A 100 -14.34 9.09 21.39
N ALA A 101 -15.49 9.75 21.48
CA ALA A 101 -16.39 9.65 22.63
C ALA A 101 -16.91 8.21 22.84
N GLY A 102 -17.22 7.50 21.75
CA GLY A 102 -17.58 6.08 21.78
C GLY A 102 -16.44 5.19 22.29
N ALA A 103 -15.24 5.39 21.76
CA ALA A 103 -14.05 4.66 22.19
C ALA A 103 -13.72 4.88 23.67
N GLN A 104 -13.82 6.11 24.16
CA GLN A 104 -13.60 6.45 25.58
C GLN A 104 -14.59 5.74 26.51
N ARG A 105 -15.84 5.52 26.08
CA ARG A 105 -16.83 4.77 26.88
C ARG A 105 -16.48 3.29 26.99
N VAL A 106 -15.90 2.70 25.97
CA VAL A 106 -15.59 1.27 25.89
C VAL A 106 -14.20 0.95 26.48
N GLU A 107 -13.25 1.89 26.40
CA GLU A 107 -11.87 1.72 26.85
C GLU A 107 -11.75 1.13 28.27
N PRO A 108 -12.48 1.60 29.31
CA PRO A 108 -12.35 1.04 30.66
C PRO A 108 -12.74 -0.46 30.74
N TYR A 109 -13.70 -0.88 29.91
CA TYR A 109 -14.14 -2.28 29.85
C TYR A 109 -13.09 -3.14 29.14
N VAL A 110 -12.56 -2.66 28.01
CA VAL A 110 -11.51 -3.35 27.27
C VAL A 110 -10.26 -3.49 28.13
N ARG A 111 -9.84 -2.42 28.81
CA ARG A 111 -8.71 -2.42 29.73
C ARG A 111 -8.89 -3.46 30.84
N ARG A 112 -10.04 -3.50 31.50
CA ARG A 112 -10.35 -4.46 32.56
C ARG A 112 -10.34 -5.92 32.07
N VAL A 113 -10.86 -6.17 30.87
CA VAL A 113 -10.81 -7.51 30.25
C VAL A 113 -9.35 -7.88 29.95
N TYR A 114 -8.60 -6.96 29.37
CA TYR A 114 -7.20 -7.18 29.05
C TYR A 114 -6.36 -7.50 30.28
N GLU A 115 -6.47 -6.72 31.35
CA GLU A 115 -5.78 -6.93 32.62
C GLU A 115 -6.12 -8.28 33.26
N ARG A 116 -7.38 -8.73 33.16
CA ARG A 116 -7.81 -10.03 33.66
C ARG A 116 -7.31 -11.21 32.81
N CYS A 117 -7.26 -11.05 31.49
CA CYS A 117 -6.89 -12.13 30.59
C CYS A 117 -5.39 -12.31 30.48
N THR A 118 -4.61 -11.25 30.61
CA THR A 118 -3.17 -11.34 30.34
C THR A 118 -2.33 -11.60 31.58
N GLY A 119 -2.77 -11.22 32.80
CA GLY A 119 -1.95 -11.34 34.00
C GLY A 119 -0.53 -10.76 33.86
N LEU A 120 -0.23 -10.26 32.68
CA LEU A 120 1.03 -9.68 32.26
C LEU A 120 0.78 -8.18 32.06
N THR A 121 1.52 -7.37 32.76
CA THR A 121 1.67 -5.96 32.45
C THR A 121 2.48 -5.87 31.15
N VAL A 122 1.81 -6.02 30.02
CA VAL A 122 2.43 -5.72 28.74
C VAL A 122 2.36 -4.21 28.60
N ASP A 123 3.48 -3.56 28.85
CA ASP A 123 3.70 -2.17 28.48
C ASP A 123 3.72 -2.14 26.93
N LEU A 124 2.55 -1.92 26.33
CA LEU A 124 2.40 -1.86 24.87
C LEU A 124 3.02 -0.61 24.28
N GLY A 125 3.73 0.22 25.08
CA GLY A 125 4.44 1.37 24.56
C GLY A 125 3.57 2.33 23.72
N HIS A 126 2.26 2.27 23.88
CA HIS A 126 1.34 3.20 23.24
C HIS A 126 1.53 4.57 23.89
N GLN A 127 2.56 5.26 23.45
CA GLN A 127 2.57 6.69 23.62
C GLN A 127 1.33 7.23 22.89
N PRO A 128 0.42 7.93 23.58
CA PRO A 128 -0.68 8.61 22.88
C PRO A 128 -0.05 9.48 21.81
N LEU A 129 -0.56 9.40 20.60
CA LEU A 129 -0.16 10.25 19.48
C LEU A 129 -0.11 11.70 20.02
N ARG A 130 1.09 12.24 20.11
CA ARG A 130 1.28 13.61 20.57
C ARG A 130 0.44 14.51 19.67
N PRO A 131 -0.49 15.31 20.20
CA PRO A 131 -1.25 16.22 19.35
C PRO A 131 -0.22 17.12 18.62
N PRO A 132 -0.48 17.45 17.35
CA PRO A 132 0.40 18.35 16.61
C PRO A 132 0.59 19.65 17.42
N PRO A 133 1.78 20.27 17.39
CA PRO A 133 2.03 21.52 18.09
C PRO A 133 0.98 22.53 17.61
N ARG A 134 0.28 23.14 18.57
CA ARG A 134 -0.60 24.26 18.27
C ARG A 134 0.29 25.34 17.70
N GLY A 135 0.10 25.64 16.42
CA GLY A 135 0.77 26.74 15.76
C GLY A 135 0.52 28.03 16.54
N GLY A 136 1.61 28.68 16.90
CA GLY A 136 1.60 30.06 17.40
C GLY A 136 1.33 31.03 16.25
#